data_6ba8143b4abc4ce4c346b9aaac3cc606
#
_entry.id   6ba8143b4abc4ce4c346b9aaac3cc606
#
_cell.length_a   1.000
_cell.length_b   1.000
_cell.length_c   1.000
_cell.angle_alpha   90.00
_cell.angle_beta   90.00
_cell.angle_gamma   90.00
#
_symmetry.space_group_name_H-M   'P 1'
#
loop_
_entity.id
_entity.type
_entity.pdbx_description
1 polymer ?
#
loop_
_entity_poly.entity_id
_entity_poly.type
_entity_poly.pdbx_seq_one_letter_code
_entity_poly.pdbx_strand_id
1 'polypeptide(L)'
;SLTGTADQESMLYRFSSRDVQLIVADLTGTDPVAVSGSVSYDDADTTVFQYLGINVSAKGLDDAAFRRCLSLGVSRRALVSSLLSGHAKAAQFPVSPVSPLYPADLEQTDSVVAFTDALNACETRPSRTLRLLVNSENSFKVSMARQIAAAFTAAGAATETVELPWEEYTAALAAGRFDLYYGEVRLTADWDVSSLLATGGSLNY
;
A
#
# COMPACT_ATOMS: atom_id res chain seq x y z
N SER A 1 -33.58 1.69 -7.25
CA SER A 1 -33.58 0.32 -6.68
C SER A 1 -32.15 -0.20 -6.62
N LEU A 2 -31.82 -1.01 -5.61
CA LEU A 2 -30.57 -1.75 -5.56
C LEU A 2 -30.74 -3.08 -6.27
N THR A 3 -29.77 -3.45 -7.09
CA THR A 3 -29.77 -4.71 -7.83
C THR A 3 -28.51 -5.50 -7.46
N GLY A 4 -28.71 -6.72 -6.94
CA GLY A 4 -27.61 -7.64 -6.71
C GLY A 4 -27.10 -8.25 -8.02
N THR A 5 -25.80 -8.47 -8.10
CA THR A 5 -25.15 -9.22 -9.18
C THR A 5 -24.38 -10.40 -8.58
N ALA A 6 -24.22 -11.48 -9.35
CA ALA A 6 -23.53 -12.67 -8.87
C ALA A 6 -22.00 -12.46 -8.80
N ASP A 7 -21.48 -11.67 -9.72
CA ASP A 7 -20.03 -11.41 -9.88
C ASP A 7 -19.77 -10.05 -10.55
N GLN A 8 -18.52 -9.69 -10.65
CA GLN A 8 -18.07 -8.43 -11.23
C GLN A 8 -18.35 -8.34 -12.74
N GLU A 9 -18.21 -9.44 -13.47
CA GLU A 9 -18.47 -9.48 -14.90
C GLU A 9 -19.94 -9.19 -15.21
N SER A 10 -20.85 -9.81 -14.48
CA SER A 10 -22.29 -9.55 -14.53
C SER A 10 -22.63 -8.09 -14.18
N MET A 11 -21.93 -7.52 -13.20
CA MET A 11 -22.10 -6.12 -12.81
C MET A 11 -21.69 -5.18 -13.97
N LEU A 12 -20.52 -5.41 -14.56
CA LEU A 12 -19.99 -4.62 -15.67
C LEU A 12 -20.86 -4.75 -16.94
N TYR A 13 -21.34 -5.95 -17.24
CA TYR A 13 -22.26 -6.19 -18.35
C TYR A 13 -23.55 -5.37 -18.19
N ARG A 14 -24.19 -5.43 -17.03
CA ARG A 14 -25.42 -4.67 -16.76
C ARG A 14 -25.22 -3.17 -16.76
N PHE A 15 -24.06 -2.70 -16.33
CA PHE A 15 -23.69 -1.28 -16.44
C PHE A 15 -23.48 -0.87 -17.90
N SER A 16 -22.77 -1.66 -18.68
CA SER A 16 -22.52 -1.41 -20.10
C SER A 16 -23.80 -1.45 -20.95
N SER A 17 -24.75 -2.33 -20.62
CA SER A 17 -26.07 -2.42 -21.26
C SER A 17 -27.05 -1.35 -20.79
N ARG A 18 -26.67 -0.51 -19.83
CA ARG A 18 -27.50 0.53 -19.20
C ARG A 18 -28.67 0.01 -18.36
N ASP A 19 -28.67 -1.27 -18.01
CA ASP A 19 -29.65 -1.82 -17.06
C ASP A 19 -29.43 -1.27 -15.64
N VAL A 20 -28.17 -0.90 -15.33
CA VAL A 20 -27.76 -0.27 -14.09
C VAL A 20 -27.00 1.01 -14.43
N GLN A 21 -27.30 2.11 -13.72
CA GLN A 21 -26.74 3.45 -14.00
C GLN A 21 -25.60 3.84 -13.06
N LEU A 22 -25.43 3.12 -11.95
CA LEU A 22 -24.39 3.33 -10.96
C LEU A 22 -23.83 1.98 -10.50
N ILE A 23 -22.52 1.87 -10.46
CA ILE A 23 -21.81 0.75 -9.85
C ILE A 23 -20.78 1.28 -8.86
N VAL A 24 -20.46 0.48 -7.85
CA VAL A 24 -19.34 0.75 -6.94
C VAL A 24 -18.18 -0.13 -7.36
N ALA A 25 -17.02 0.47 -7.58
CA ALA A 25 -15.82 -0.21 -8.01
C ALA A 25 -14.72 -0.08 -6.95
N ASP A 26 -14.05 -1.19 -6.65
CA ASP A 26 -12.80 -1.19 -5.87
C ASP A 26 -11.63 -1.29 -6.86
N LEU A 27 -10.83 -0.22 -6.92
CA LEU A 27 -9.67 -0.15 -7.81
C LEU A 27 -8.44 -0.90 -7.25
N THR A 28 -8.51 -1.35 -6.01
CA THR A 28 -7.42 -2.06 -5.31
C THR A 28 -7.68 -3.55 -5.16
N GLY A 29 -8.80 -4.02 -5.71
CA GLY A 29 -9.20 -5.42 -5.71
C GLY A 29 -8.31 -6.32 -6.58
N THR A 30 -8.62 -7.61 -6.55
CA THR A 30 -7.91 -8.65 -7.31
C THR A 30 -8.04 -8.44 -8.82
N ASP A 31 -9.23 -8.02 -9.25
CA ASP A 31 -9.56 -7.79 -10.65
C ASP A 31 -9.90 -6.31 -10.84
N PRO A 32 -9.02 -5.54 -11.51
CA PRO A 32 -9.29 -4.12 -11.72
C PRO A 32 -10.53 -3.92 -12.59
N VAL A 33 -11.42 -3.03 -12.14
CA VAL A 33 -12.62 -2.66 -12.90
C VAL A 33 -12.22 -1.72 -14.04
N ALA A 34 -12.37 -2.18 -15.28
CA ALA A 34 -12.24 -1.35 -16.45
C ALA A 34 -13.61 -1.09 -17.07
N VAL A 35 -14.03 0.17 -17.13
CA VAL A 35 -15.27 0.59 -17.77
C VAL A 35 -14.93 1.39 -19.02
N SER A 36 -15.51 1.00 -20.16
CA SER A 36 -15.35 1.69 -21.42
C SER A 36 -16.60 2.53 -21.74
N GLY A 37 -16.41 3.67 -22.40
CA GLY A 37 -17.50 4.54 -22.85
C GLY A 37 -17.54 5.88 -22.09
N SER A 38 -18.62 6.64 -22.29
CA SER A 38 -18.84 7.90 -21.59
C SER A 38 -19.41 7.64 -20.20
N VAL A 39 -18.53 7.64 -19.20
CA VAL A 39 -18.88 7.45 -17.79
C VAL A 39 -18.31 8.60 -16.97
N SER A 40 -18.96 8.94 -15.87
CA SER A 40 -18.43 9.84 -14.86
C SER A 40 -18.01 9.02 -13.64
N TYR A 41 -16.96 9.49 -12.97
CA TYR A 41 -16.43 8.88 -11.75
C TYR A 41 -16.61 9.87 -10.59
N ASP A 42 -17.08 9.33 -9.48
CA ASP A 42 -17.12 10.05 -8.21
C ASP A 42 -16.36 9.21 -7.18
N ASP A 43 -15.36 9.79 -6.54
CA ASP A 43 -14.60 9.12 -5.52
C ASP A 43 -15.29 9.22 -4.15
N ALA A 44 -15.44 8.08 -3.49
CA ALA A 44 -15.87 8.03 -2.10
C ALA A 44 -14.67 7.75 -1.19
N ASP A 45 -14.40 8.64 -0.24
CA ASP A 45 -13.37 8.42 0.76
C ASP A 45 -13.70 7.18 1.60
N THR A 46 -12.71 6.32 1.77
CA THR A 46 -12.81 5.09 2.56
C THR A 46 -11.81 5.10 3.70
N THR A 47 -11.94 4.15 4.62
CA THR A 47 -10.96 3.90 5.68
C THR A 47 -9.95 2.81 5.30
N VAL A 48 -9.89 2.42 4.03
CA VAL A 48 -8.90 1.46 3.54
C VAL A 48 -7.53 2.13 3.50
N PHE A 49 -6.61 1.59 4.28
CA PHE A 49 -5.25 2.08 4.41
C PHE A 49 -4.28 1.04 3.88
N GLN A 50 -3.51 1.42 2.87
CA GLN A 50 -2.44 0.58 2.33
C GLN A 50 -1.10 1.09 2.84
N TYR A 51 -0.22 0.19 3.23
CA TYR A 51 1.01 0.53 3.92
C TYR A 51 2.15 -0.44 3.62
N LEU A 52 3.37 0.02 3.87
CA LEU A 52 4.57 -0.79 3.90
C LEU A 52 4.91 -1.10 5.36
N GLY A 53 4.78 -2.35 5.76
CA GLY A 53 5.21 -2.82 7.08
C GLY A 53 6.70 -3.19 7.08
N ILE A 54 7.35 -2.95 8.20
CA ILE A 54 8.80 -3.21 8.38
C ILE A 54 9.01 -4.12 9.58
N ASN A 55 9.72 -5.22 9.39
CA ASN A 55 10.12 -6.10 10.49
C ASN A 55 11.25 -5.46 11.30
N VAL A 56 10.90 -4.87 12.43
CA VAL A 56 11.86 -4.21 13.32
C VAL A 56 12.83 -5.16 14.02
N SER A 57 12.54 -6.46 14.00
CA SER A 57 13.41 -7.51 14.55
C SER A 57 14.42 -8.05 13.53
N ALA A 58 14.28 -7.70 12.26
CA ALA A 58 15.21 -8.12 11.22
C ALA A 58 16.51 -7.29 11.28
N LYS A 59 17.64 -7.98 11.13
CA LYS A 59 18.97 -7.36 11.24
C LYS A 59 19.12 -6.15 10.31
N GLY A 60 19.41 -4.99 10.89
CA GLY A 60 19.61 -3.71 10.21
C GLY A 60 18.31 -2.95 9.94
N LEU A 61 17.14 -3.50 10.34
CA LEU A 61 15.85 -2.81 10.33
C LEU A 61 15.40 -2.37 11.74
N ASP A 62 16.16 -2.70 12.75
CA ASP A 62 16.02 -2.24 14.13
C ASP A 62 16.37 -0.75 14.29
N ASP A 63 17.17 -0.18 13.39
CA ASP A 63 17.48 1.25 13.38
C ASP A 63 16.33 2.10 12.85
N ALA A 64 15.81 2.97 13.72
CA ALA A 64 14.72 3.90 13.37
C ALA A 64 15.14 4.94 12.31
N ALA A 65 16.43 5.31 12.22
CA ALA A 65 16.91 6.25 11.20
C ALA A 65 16.82 5.62 9.81
N PHE A 66 17.22 4.35 9.68
CA PHE A 66 17.11 3.63 8.41
C PHE A 66 15.64 3.42 8.00
N ARG A 67 14.75 3.07 8.93
CA ARG A 67 13.30 2.95 8.64
C ARG A 67 12.69 4.27 8.16
N ARG A 68 13.07 5.40 8.77
CA ARG A 68 12.66 6.74 8.30
C ARG A 68 13.20 7.05 6.91
N CYS A 69 14.44 6.66 6.64
CA CYS A 69 15.03 6.76 5.32
C CYS A 69 14.20 6.00 4.27
N LEU A 70 13.83 4.74 4.52
CA LEU A 70 12.97 3.97 3.61
C LEU A 70 11.63 4.66 3.35
N SER A 71 11.06 5.35 4.34
CA SER A 71 9.81 6.10 4.17
C SER A 71 9.93 7.23 3.13
N LEU A 72 11.10 7.87 3.01
CA LEU A 72 11.35 8.90 1.99
C LEU A 72 11.40 8.31 0.57
N GLY A 73 11.78 7.04 0.44
CA GLY A 73 11.84 6.32 -0.84
C GLY A 73 10.49 5.89 -1.39
N VAL A 74 9.42 5.97 -0.59
CA VAL A 74 8.06 5.66 -1.04
C VAL A 74 7.42 6.91 -1.61
N SER A 75 7.51 7.11 -2.93
CA SER A 75 6.86 8.23 -3.61
C SER A 75 5.35 8.01 -3.72
N ARG A 76 4.63 8.30 -2.65
CA ARG A 76 3.19 8.01 -2.49
C ARG A 76 2.35 8.67 -3.56
N ARG A 77 2.61 9.93 -3.88
CA ARG A 77 1.89 10.68 -4.93
C ARG A 77 2.11 10.09 -6.32
N ALA A 78 3.34 9.68 -6.62
CA ALA A 78 3.66 9.03 -7.90
C ALA A 78 2.96 7.67 -8.02
N LEU A 79 2.93 6.87 -6.95
CA LEU A 79 2.22 5.59 -6.91
C LEU A 79 0.70 5.76 -7.12
N VAL A 80 0.08 6.73 -6.44
CA VAL A 80 -1.34 7.05 -6.62
C VAL A 80 -1.63 7.49 -8.06
N SER A 81 -0.79 8.36 -8.63
CA SER A 81 -0.97 8.84 -10.00
C SER A 81 -0.79 7.72 -11.04
N SER A 82 0.22 6.88 -10.88
CA SER A 82 0.58 5.86 -11.89
C SER A 82 -0.31 4.61 -11.86
N LEU A 83 -0.74 4.17 -10.68
CA LEU A 83 -1.47 2.92 -10.50
C LEU A 83 -2.96 3.10 -10.19
N LEU A 84 -3.37 4.26 -9.71
CA LEU A 84 -4.75 4.55 -9.34
C LEU A 84 -5.33 5.75 -10.08
N SER A 85 -4.61 6.31 -11.06
CA SER A 85 -5.05 7.46 -11.87
C SER A 85 -5.54 8.66 -11.01
N GLY A 86 -5.04 8.79 -9.80
CA GLY A 86 -5.43 9.82 -8.84
C GLY A 86 -6.59 9.47 -7.92
N HIS A 87 -7.23 8.30 -8.08
CA HIS A 87 -8.38 7.85 -7.28
C HIS A 87 -8.01 7.34 -5.88
N ALA A 88 -7.00 7.91 -5.26
CA ALA A 88 -6.62 7.67 -3.88
C ALA A 88 -5.91 8.90 -3.30
N LYS A 89 -5.71 8.93 -2.00
CA LYS A 89 -5.00 9.98 -1.31
C LYS A 89 -3.66 9.47 -0.78
N ALA A 90 -2.58 10.19 -1.11
CA ALA A 90 -1.26 9.91 -0.54
C ALA A 90 -1.27 10.28 0.95
N ALA A 91 -0.94 9.33 1.82
CA ALA A 91 -0.89 9.52 3.27
C ALA A 91 0.45 9.05 3.84
N GLN A 92 1.04 9.81 4.76
CA GLN A 92 2.23 9.39 5.51
C GLN A 92 1.87 8.79 6.87
N PHE A 93 0.65 9.02 7.33
CA PHE A 93 0.14 8.57 8.63
C PHE A 93 -1.11 7.72 8.43
N PRO A 94 -1.45 6.82 9.37
CA PRO A 94 -2.61 5.95 9.28
C PRO A 94 -3.92 6.68 9.64
N VAL A 95 -4.10 7.86 9.09
CA VAL A 95 -5.28 8.72 9.17
C VAL A 95 -5.53 9.25 7.77
N SER A 96 -6.78 9.41 7.35
CA SER A 96 -7.06 9.99 6.04
C SER A 96 -6.61 11.45 5.96
N PRO A 97 -5.96 11.87 4.87
CA PRO A 97 -5.58 13.28 4.66
C PRO A 97 -6.74 14.29 4.66
N VAL A 98 -7.99 13.82 4.53
CA VAL A 98 -9.17 14.69 4.65
C VAL A 98 -9.69 14.79 6.08
N SER A 99 -9.18 13.99 7.00
CA SER A 99 -9.55 14.04 8.41
C SER A 99 -8.95 15.28 9.08
N PRO A 100 -9.68 15.98 9.95
CA PRO A 100 -9.12 17.06 10.75
C PRO A 100 -8.06 16.59 11.77
N LEU A 101 -7.94 15.27 11.98
CA LEU A 101 -6.91 14.65 12.83
C LEU A 101 -5.61 14.36 12.08
N TYR A 102 -5.57 14.59 10.76
CA TYR A 102 -4.37 14.32 9.98
C TYR A 102 -3.26 15.34 10.30
N PRO A 103 -2.07 14.89 10.72
CA PRO A 103 -0.99 15.79 11.13
C PRO A 103 -0.18 16.28 9.91
N ALA A 104 -0.79 17.12 9.07
CA ALA A 104 -0.21 17.59 7.81
C ALA A 104 1.11 18.38 8.00
N ASP A 105 1.28 19.02 9.14
CA ASP A 105 2.49 19.76 9.52
C ASP A 105 3.70 18.85 9.80
N LEU A 106 3.47 17.56 10.01
CA LEU A 106 4.52 16.57 10.21
C LEU A 106 4.91 15.83 8.93
N GLU A 107 4.23 16.08 7.81
CA GLU A 107 4.58 15.45 6.53
C GLU A 107 5.98 15.83 6.07
N GLN A 108 6.70 14.82 5.58
CA GLN A 108 8.01 15.00 4.94
C GLN A 108 7.85 14.95 3.42
N THR A 109 8.63 15.76 2.73
CA THR A 109 8.67 15.70 1.26
C THR A 109 9.38 14.44 0.81
N ASP A 110 8.65 13.52 0.18
CA ASP A 110 9.20 12.36 -0.50
C ASP A 110 9.84 12.81 -1.83
N SER A 111 11.14 12.59 -1.97
CA SER A 111 11.85 12.81 -3.23
C SER A 111 12.98 11.79 -3.40
N VAL A 112 13.28 11.46 -4.66
CA VAL A 112 14.37 10.54 -4.99
C VAL A 112 15.72 11.08 -4.48
N VAL A 113 15.93 12.38 -4.56
CA VAL A 113 17.16 13.03 -4.09
C VAL A 113 17.27 12.91 -2.57
N ALA A 114 16.22 13.31 -1.83
CA ALA A 114 16.22 13.22 -0.37
C ALA A 114 16.40 11.78 0.11
N PHE A 115 15.81 10.81 -0.58
CA PHE A 115 15.98 9.40 -0.26
C PHE A 115 17.42 8.93 -0.48
N THR A 116 18.01 9.25 -1.63
CA THR A 116 19.40 8.86 -1.95
C THR A 116 20.38 9.49 -0.97
N ASP A 117 20.21 10.77 -0.64
CA ASP A 117 21.07 11.49 0.31
C ASP A 117 20.94 10.88 1.72
N ALA A 118 19.71 10.59 2.18
CA ALA A 118 19.48 9.95 3.46
C ALA A 118 20.08 8.54 3.53
N LEU A 119 19.97 7.76 2.44
CA LEU A 119 20.60 6.42 2.33
C LEU A 119 22.12 6.51 2.42
N ASN A 120 22.72 7.47 1.75
CA ASN A 120 24.18 7.66 1.76
C ASN A 120 24.69 8.11 3.13
N ALA A 121 23.88 8.86 3.89
CA ALA A 121 24.20 9.29 5.25
C ALA A 121 23.91 8.20 6.31
N CYS A 122 23.22 7.12 5.95
CA CYS A 122 22.83 6.07 6.89
C CYS A 122 23.96 5.05 7.06
N GLU A 123 24.58 5.05 8.24
CA GLU A 123 25.71 4.16 8.56
C GLU A 123 25.28 2.69 8.78
N THR A 124 24.04 2.47 9.18
CA THR A 124 23.51 1.16 9.64
C THR A 124 22.71 0.41 8.58
N ARG A 125 22.69 0.90 7.33
CA ARG A 125 21.94 0.25 6.27
C ARG A 125 22.36 -1.21 6.06
N PRO A 126 21.42 -2.15 5.87
CA PRO A 126 21.74 -3.52 5.54
C PRO A 126 22.53 -3.63 4.22
N SER A 127 23.60 -4.43 4.22
CA SER A 127 24.39 -4.71 3.00
C SER A 127 23.79 -5.84 2.14
N ARG A 128 22.71 -6.45 2.61
CA ARG A 128 22.00 -7.54 1.92
C ARG A 128 20.76 -7.01 1.16
N THR A 129 20.26 -7.81 0.24
CA THR A 129 18.98 -7.54 -0.41
C THR A 129 17.84 -7.66 0.60
N LEU A 130 16.97 -6.66 0.64
CA LEU A 130 15.74 -6.66 1.44
C LEU A 130 14.65 -7.45 0.71
N ARG A 131 13.87 -8.21 1.47
CA ARG A 131 12.76 -9.01 0.96
C ARG A 131 11.44 -8.30 1.24
N LEU A 132 10.78 -7.82 0.20
CA LEU A 132 9.45 -7.19 0.26
C LEU A 132 8.39 -8.24 -0.11
N LEU A 133 7.67 -8.75 0.89
CA LEU A 133 6.59 -9.70 0.70
C LEU A 133 5.32 -9.01 0.21
N VAL A 134 4.63 -9.68 -0.72
CA VAL A 134 3.31 -9.26 -1.21
C VAL A 134 2.44 -10.48 -1.55
N ASN A 135 1.14 -10.36 -1.35
CA ASN A 135 0.18 -11.36 -1.80
C ASN A 135 0.11 -11.37 -3.34
N SER A 136 0.47 -12.52 -3.95
CA SER A 136 0.51 -12.70 -5.40
C SER A 136 -0.88 -12.77 -6.06
N GLU A 137 -1.93 -13.01 -5.29
CA GLU A 137 -3.30 -13.11 -5.78
C GLU A 137 -3.95 -11.75 -6.10
N ASN A 138 -3.27 -10.65 -5.77
CA ASN A 138 -3.73 -9.29 -6.06
C ASN A 138 -2.72 -8.56 -6.94
N SER A 139 -3.02 -8.47 -8.23
CA SER A 139 -2.14 -7.87 -9.25
C SER A 139 -1.82 -6.39 -9.00
N PHE A 140 -2.76 -5.64 -8.40
CA PHE A 140 -2.56 -4.26 -8.02
C PHE A 140 -1.49 -4.16 -6.91
N LYS A 141 -1.61 -4.95 -5.83
CA LYS A 141 -0.64 -4.97 -4.72
C LYS A 141 0.75 -5.41 -5.19
N VAL A 142 0.81 -6.39 -6.09
CA VAL A 142 2.06 -6.82 -6.73
C VAL A 142 2.71 -5.67 -7.49
N SER A 143 1.93 -4.93 -8.29
CA SER A 143 2.43 -3.78 -9.05
C SER A 143 2.96 -2.67 -8.14
N MET A 144 2.26 -2.38 -7.04
CA MET A 144 2.72 -1.43 -6.01
C MET A 144 4.04 -1.87 -5.38
N ALA A 145 4.13 -3.13 -4.92
CA ALA A 145 5.33 -3.67 -4.29
C ALA A 145 6.53 -3.64 -5.24
N ARG A 146 6.34 -4.01 -6.51
CA ARG A 146 7.39 -3.97 -7.54
C ARG A 146 7.90 -2.55 -7.79
N GLN A 147 7.02 -1.55 -7.85
CA GLN A 147 7.45 -0.16 -8.03
C GLN A 147 8.24 0.36 -6.82
N ILE A 148 7.81 0.03 -5.60
CA ILE A 148 8.55 0.38 -4.37
C ILE A 148 9.93 -0.30 -4.36
N ALA A 149 10.00 -1.61 -4.62
CA ALA A 149 11.26 -2.34 -4.65
C ALA A 149 12.23 -1.80 -5.71
N ALA A 150 11.71 -1.44 -6.89
CA ALA A 150 12.51 -0.82 -7.96
C ALA A 150 13.06 0.55 -7.53
N ALA A 151 12.25 1.39 -6.89
CA ALA A 151 12.68 2.69 -6.39
C ALA A 151 13.77 2.56 -5.31
N PHE A 152 13.61 1.62 -4.37
CA PHE A 152 14.60 1.36 -3.34
C PHE A 152 15.91 0.86 -3.94
N THR A 153 15.85 -0.08 -4.87
CA THR A 153 17.03 -0.63 -5.56
C THR A 153 17.75 0.43 -6.38
N ALA A 154 17.01 1.27 -7.11
CA ALA A 154 17.61 2.36 -7.89
C ALA A 154 18.36 3.38 -7.03
N ALA A 155 17.93 3.61 -5.79
CA ALA A 155 18.58 4.50 -4.84
C ALA A 155 19.75 3.83 -4.08
N GLY A 156 19.94 2.51 -4.21
CA GLY A 156 21.03 1.76 -3.57
C GLY A 156 20.62 0.91 -2.34
N ALA A 157 19.32 0.82 -2.02
CA ALA A 157 18.78 -0.14 -1.07
C ALA A 157 18.26 -1.37 -1.83
N ALA A 158 19.14 -2.33 -2.14
CA ALA A 158 18.77 -3.51 -2.91
C ALA A 158 17.53 -4.19 -2.30
N THR A 159 16.47 -4.32 -3.08
CA THR A 159 15.19 -4.85 -2.62
C THR A 159 14.59 -5.76 -3.71
N GLU A 160 14.16 -6.94 -3.31
CA GLU A 160 13.46 -7.88 -4.17
C GLU A 160 12.01 -8.06 -3.71
N THR A 161 11.09 -8.22 -4.65
CA THR A 161 9.70 -8.54 -4.36
C THR A 161 9.55 -10.05 -4.25
N VAL A 162 8.99 -10.54 -3.15
CA VAL A 162 8.68 -11.94 -2.90
C VAL A 162 7.16 -12.10 -2.95
N GLU A 163 6.68 -12.68 -4.04
CA GLU A 163 5.26 -12.85 -4.33
C GLU A 163 4.81 -14.23 -3.81
N LEU A 164 3.88 -14.25 -2.87
CA LEU A 164 3.39 -15.47 -2.23
C LEU A 164 1.87 -15.55 -2.33
N PRO A 165 1.28 -16.75 -2.53
CA PRO A 165 -0.14 -16.96 -2.33
C PRO A 165 -0.58 -16.55 -0.93
N TRP A 166 -1.86 -16.23 -0.75
CA TRP A 166 -2.37 -15.68 0.52
C TRP A 166 -1.99 -16.48 1.75
N GLU A 167 -2.14 -17.80 1.70
CA GLU A 167 -1.80 -18.68 2.84
C GLU A 167 -0.31 -18.64 3.20
N GLU A 168 0.56 -18.68 2.18
CA GLU A 168 2.00 -18.61 2.39
C GLU A 168 2.45 -17.22 2.85
N TYR A 169 1.83 -16.17 2.30
CA TYR A 169 2.07 -14.79 2.69
C TYR A 169 1.75 -14.57 4.16
N THR A 170 0.56 -14.95 4.62
CA THR A 170 0.15 -14.80 6.02
C THR A 170 0.98 -15.66 6.97
N ALA A 171 1.33 -16.89 6.57
CA ALA A 171 2.21 -17.75 7.35
C ALA A 171 3.64 -17.18 7.46
N ALA A 172 4.15 -16.55 6.41
CA ALA A 172 5.44 -15.88 6.42
C ALA A 172 5.45 -14.65 7.35
N LEU A 173 4.38 -13.85 7.34
CA LEU A 173 4.20 -12.71 8.26
C LEU A 173 4.17 -13.19 9.73
N ALA A 174 3.31 -14.15 10.03
CA ALA A 174 3.17 -14.69 11.38
C ALA A 174 4.48 -15.30 11.94
N ALA A 175 5.33 -15.83 11.04
CA ALA A 175 6.62 -16.40 11.40
C ALA A 175 7.78 -15.37 11.38
N GLY A 176 7.53 -14.08 11.11
CA GLY A 176 8.56 -13.05 11.00
C GLY A 176 9.56 -13.26 9.85
N ARG A 177 9.21 -14.04 8.82
CA ARG A 177 10.11 -14.36 7.71
C ARG A 177 10.06 -13.33 6.58
N PHE A 178 10.26 -12.07 6.91
CA PHE A 178 10.24 -10.95 5.96
C PHE A 178 11.15 -9.82 6.46
N ASP A 179 11.50 -8.91 5.58
CA ASP A 179 12.08 -7.62 5.94
C ASP A 179 11.02 -6.52 5.86
N LEU A 180 10.31 -6.50 4.73
CA LEU A 180 9.23 -5.58 4.42
C LEU A 180 8.01 -6.39 3.96
N TYR A 181 6.81 -5.85 4.12
CA TYR A 181 5.61 -6.40 3.50
C TYR A 181 4.66 -5.30 3.05
N TYR A 182 3.93 -5.56 1.97
CA TYR A 182 2.88 -4.68 1.50
C TYR A 182 1.55 -5.11 2.11
N GLY A 183 1.00 -4.28 2.97
CA GLY A 183 -0.21 -4.54 3.73
C GLY A 183 -1.38 -3.62 3.36
N GLU A 184 -2.57 -4.09 3.69
CA GLU A 184 -3.81 -3.33 3.61
C GLU A 184 -4.67 -3.63 4.82
N VAL A 185 -5.31 -2.61 5.36
CA VAL A 185 -6.26 -2.72 6.46
C VAL A 185 -7.41 -1.74 6.26
N ARG A 186 -8.61 -2.15 6.64
CA ARG A 186 -9.73 -1.24 6.81
C ARG A 186 -9.73 -0.77 8.25
N LEU A 187 -9.40 0.49 8.46
CA LEU A 187 -9.44 1.12 9.78
C LEU A 187 -10.89 1.43 10.18
N THR A 188 -11.10 1.66 11.46
CA THR A 188 -12.36 2.17 12.01
C THR A 188 -12.54 3.66 11.68
N ALA A 189 -13.74 4.20 11.89
CA ALA A 189 -14.03 5.61 11.59
C ALA A 189 -13.26 6.61 12.50
N ASP A 190 -12.78 6.14 13.63
CA ASP A 190 -11.94 6.89 14.59
C ASP A 190 -10.43 6.63 14.39
N TRP A 191 -10.07 5.94 13.31
CA TRP A 191 -8.68 5.64 12.93
C TRP A 191 -7.91 4.83 13.99
N ASP A 192 -8.57 3.87 14.64
CA ASP A 192 -7.90 2.98 15.59
C ASP A 192 -6.85 2.11 14.88
N VAL A 193 -5.61 2.28 15.29
CA VAL A 193 -4.43 1.55 14.79
C VAL A 193 -3.93 0.48 15.75
N SER A 194 -4.69 0.15 16.78
CA SER A 194 -4.28 -0.82 17.82
C SER A 194 -3.91 -2.18 17.23
N SER A 195 -4.62 -2.63 16.20
CA SER A 195 -4.31 -3.87 15.49
C SER A 195 -2.92 -3.89 14.87
N LEU A 196 -2.42 -2.73 14.44
CA LEU A 196 -1.12 -2.57 13.77
C LEU A 196 0.03 -2.28 14.75
N LEU A 197 -0.23 -1.50 15.81
CA LEU A 197 0.83 -0.88 16.62
C LEU A 197 0.86 -1.36 18.08
N ALA A 198 -0.26 -1.84 18.62
CA ALA A 198 -0.27 -2.33 20.00
C ALA A 198 0.50 -3.65 20.13
N THR A 199 1.14 -3.85 21.29
CA THR A 199 1.75 -5.15 21.62
C THR A 199 0.68 -6.26 21.60
N GLY A 200 0.88 -7.27 20.77
CA GLY A 200 -0.11 -8.33 20.54
C GLY A 200 -1.26 -7.94 19.61
N GLY A 201 -1.18 -6.80 18.93
CA GLY A 201 -2.11 -6.45 17.86
C GLY A 201 -2.11 -7.51 16.76
N SER A 202 -3.28 -7.82 16.21
CA SER A 202 -3.46 -8.95 15.26
C SER A 202 -2.70 -8.79 13.93
N LEU A 203 -2.27 -7.56 13.61
CA LEU A 203 -1.51 -7.20 12.40
C LEU A 203 -0.12 -6.64 12.76
N ASN A 204 0.29 -6.70 14.02
CA ASN A 204 1.62 -6.32 14.47
C ASN A 204 2.53 -7.55 14.47
N TYR A 205 3.16 -7.80 13.34
CA TYR A 205 4.01 -8.96 13.05
C TYR A 205 5.45 -8.75 13.50
#